data_44797286b14273c4b39b53f7a33f350a
#
_entry.id   44797286b14273c4b39b53f7a33f350a
#
_cell.length_a   1.000
_cell.length_b   1.000
_cell.length_c   1.000
_cell.angle_alpha   90.00
_cell.angle_beta   90.00
_cell.angle_gamma   90.00
#
_symmetry.space_group_name_H-M   'P 1'
#
loop_
_entity.id
_entity.type
_entity.pdbx_description
1 polymer ?
#
loop_
_entity_poly.entity_id
_entity_poly.type
_entity_poly.pdbx_seq_one_letter_code
_entity_poly.pdbx_strand_id
1 'polypeptide(L)'
;MKYDTLGNTDIEVSQVGFGAWVVGTDWWGDRTREQAIEMVQHAVDQDVTFFDTGDVYGHGDSEELVGEALSEVRDEVTVSTKVGYDFYNNPQAGHGELPKKVTPEWIHTAVDRSLDRLDMDRVEVLMLHNANVDEVTPDVLEALDELREEGKVDAIGWALGPSIGWLADGDAAVTNEFDVLQTVFNLFEQTPGQHFVDTIREQDADTSIVARVPHSSGLLNEQVTPDTELGKGDHRAHRPTEWYETGWEKVETLRFLERDGERTMGQAAIQWLLAHDEVASVTPTFRTNADIDEWAGAPDTPPLSDAEYDRVQELYADNFGIDRDDGMDALRSSVGGEDLDGTGMKSAGD
;
A
#
# COMPACT_ATOMS: atom_id res chain seq x y z
N MET A 1 -11.93 2.22 15.92
CA MET A 1 -10.58 1.98 15.33
C MET A 1 -9.75 1.10 16.28
N LYS A 2 -8.89 0.24 15.74
CA LYS A 2 -7.87 -0.52 16.52
C LYS A 2 -6.49 -0.10 16.06
N TYR A 3 -5.48 -0.39 16.87
CA TYR A 3 -4.09 0.02 16.63
C TYR A 3 -3.18 -1.19 16.74
N ASP A 4 -2.03 -1.10 16.09
CA ASP A 4 -0.97 -2.11 16.13
C ASP A 4 0.40 -1.43 16.12
N THR A 5 1.47 -2.17 16.41
CA THR A 5 2.83 -1.65 16.47
C THR A 5 3.61 -2.04 15.21
N LEU A 6 4.40 -1.12 14.66
CA LEU A 6 5.24 -1.39 13.49
C LEU A 6 6.56 -2.04 13.88
N GLY A 7 6.83 -3.22 13.36
CA GLY A 7 8.11 -3.90 13.49
C GLY A 7 8.60 -3.99 14.94
N ASN A 8 9.91 -3.88 15.11
CA ASN A 8 10.55 -3.82 16.43
C ASN A 8 10.66 -2.38 16.94
N THR A 9 9.57 -1.61 16.85
CA THR A 9 9.53 -0.20 17.27
C THR A 9 8.47 0.03 18.33
N ASP A 10 8.44 1.25 18.90
CA ASP A 10 7.36 1.72 19.77
C ASP A 10 6.30 2.54 18.98
N ILE A 11 6.32 2.46 17.64
CA ILE A 11 5.43 3.26 16.76
C ILE A 11 4.09 2.54 16.66
N GLU A 12 3.05 3.16 17.23
CA GLU A 12 1.67 2.69 17.11
C GLU A 12 1.01 3.30 15.87
N VAL A 13 0.30 2.48 15.10
CA VAL A 13 -0.44 2.87 13.89
C VAL A 13 -1.87 2.37 13.93
N SER A 14 -2.80 3.12 13.35
CA SER A 14 -4.15 2.61 13.12
C SER A 14 -4.11 1.44 12.14
N GLN A 15 -4.89 0.39 12.42
CA GLN A 15 -4.98 -0.80 11.54
C GLN A 15 -5.51 -0.47 10.13
N VAL A 16 -6.17 0.68 9.98
CA VAL A 16 -6.50 1.26 8.68
C VAL A 16 -5.82 2.61 8.59
N GLY A 17 -4.89 2.76 7.66
CA GLY A 17 -4.15 3.98 7.38
C GLY A 17 -4.69 4.73 6.16
N PHE A 18 -4.28 5.98 6.00
CA PHE A 18 -4.64 6.83 4.87
C PHE A 18 -3.54 6.84 3.81
N GLY A 19 -3.81 6.26 2.63
CA GLY A 19 -2.90 6.34 1.47
C GLY A 19 -3.07 7.67 0.74
N ALA A 20 -2.11 8.60 0.88
CA ALA A 20 -2.21 9.95 0.34
C ALA A 20 -1.98 10.05 -1.18
N TRP A 21 -1.64 8.95 -1.86
CA TRP A 21 -1.55 8.95 -3.32
C TRP A 21 -2.85 9.40 -3.99
N VAL A 22 -3.99 9.08 -3.41
CA VAL A 22 -5.32 9.45 -3.92
C VAL A 22 -5.57 10.96 -3.87
N VAL A 23 -4.97 11.68 -2.96
CA VAL A 23 -5.14 13.13 -2.79
C VAL A 23 -4.01 13.95 -3.41
N GLY A 24 -2.84 13.32 -3.60
CA GLY A 24 -1.67 13.96 -4.19
C GLY A 24 -1.55 13.83 -5.72
N THR A 25 -2.51 13.16 -6.39
CA THR A 25 -2.47 12.95 -7.85
C THR A 25 -3.84 13.12 -8.49
N ASP A 26 -3.86 13.52 -9.77
CA ASP A 26 -5.12 13.73 -10.55
C ASP A 26 -5.75 12.42 -11.03
N TRP A 27 -5.17 11.26 -10.70
CA TRP A 27 -5.58 9.95 -11.26
C TRP A 27 -6.83 9.35 -10.63
N TRP A 28 -7.33 10.01 -9.59
CA TRP A 28 -8.49 9.56 -8.82
C TRP A 28 -9.67 10.53 -8.89
N GLY A 29 -9.67 11.38 -9.93
CA GLY A 29 -10.68 12.39 -10.19
C GLY A 29 -10.25 13.80 -9.79
N ASP A 30 -10.94 14.81 -10.32
CA ASP A 30 -10.67 16.21 -10.04
C ASP A 30 -11.03 16.53 -8.57
N ARG A 31 -10.07 17.06 -7.85
CA ARG A 31 -10.25 17.48 -6.46
C ARG A 31 -9.47 18.76 -6.21
N THR A 32 -10.05 19.72 -5.50
CA THR A 32 -9.29 20.89 -5.09
C THR A 32 -8.36 20.54 -3.91
N ARG A 33 -7.33 21.36 -3.69
CA ARG A 33 -6.42 21.18 -2.55
C ARG A 33 -7.18 21.22 -1.22
N GLU A 34 -8.13 22.14 -1.08
CA GLU A 34 -8.96 22.26 0.11
C GLU A 34 -9.78 20.98 0.39
N GLN A 35 -10.38 20.40 -0.66
CA GLN A 35 -11.11 19.13 -0.54
C GLN A 35 -10.19 17.97 -0.15
N ALA A 36 -8.96 17.97 -0.63
CA ALA A 36 -7.98 16.95 -0.28
C ALA A 36 -7.53 17.08 1.19
N ILE A 37 -7.30 18.30 1.66
CA ILE A 37 -7.00 18.60 3.08
C ILE A 37 -8.17 18.18 3.97
N GLU A 38 -9.41 18.55 3.62
CA GLU A 38 -10.61 18.15 4.36
C GLU A 38 -10.76 16.63 4.47
N MET A 39 -10.37 15.87 3.41
CA MET A 39 -10.39 14.40 3.48
C MET A 39 -9.36 13.83 4.45
N VAL A 40 -8.13 14.37 4.46
CA VAL A 40 -7.09 13.95 5.41
C VAL A 40 -7.53 14.26 6.84
N GLN A 41 -8.05 15.47 7.09
CA GLN A 41 -8.58 15.87 8.41
C GLN A 41 -9.78 15.02 8.82
N HIS A 42 -10.68 14.69 7.88
CA HIS A 42 -11.79 13.78 8.16
C HIS A 42 -11.31 12.38 8.58
N ALA A 43 -10.21 11.89 7.99
CA ALA A 43 -9.61 10.62 8.42
C ALA A 43 -9.09 10.70 9.87
N VAL A 44 -8.47 11.82 10.27
CA VAL A 44 -8.09 12.07 11.66
C VAL A 44 -9.32 12.03 12.58
N ASP A 45 -10.42 12.67 12.17
CA ASP A 45 -11.69 12.66 12.92
C ASP A 45 -12.30 11.26 13.06
N GLN A 46 -11.88 10.30 12.22
CA GLN A 46 -12.25 8.89 12.31
C GLN A 46 -11.17 8.01 13.01
N ASP A 47 -10.31 8.63 13.81
CA ASP A 47 -9.25 7.98 14.57
C ASP A 47 -8.18 7.28 13.70
N VAL A 48 -8.00 7.67 12.44
CA VAL A 48 -6.89 7.24 11.59
C VAL A 48 -5.63 7.99 12.05
N THR A 49 -4.60 7.26 12.45
CA THR A 49 -3.33 7.84 12.91
C THR A 49 -2.16 7.55 11.97
N PHE A 50 -2.31 6.67 10.99
CA PHE A 50 -1.27 6.35 10.03
C PHE A 50 -1.53 6.97 8.67
N PHE A 51 -0.61 7.83 8.19
CA PHE A 51 -0.69 8.56 6.92
C PHE A 51 0.51 8.20 6.05
N ASP A 52 0.25 7.53 4.92
CA ASP A 52 1.27 7.04 3.99
C ASP A 52 1.32 7.90 2.73
N THR A 53 2.43 8.62 2.53
CA THR A 53 2.71 9.45 1.36
C THR A 53 3.98 9.00 0.62
N GLY A 54 4.53 9.82 -0.25
CA GLY A 54 5.78 9.59 -0.98
C GLY A 54 6.19 10.80 -1.79
N ASP A 55 7.48 11.04 -1.89
CA ASP A 55 8.09 12.20 -2.54
C ASP A 55 7.68 12.38 -4.01
N VAL A 56 7.48 11.28 -4.71
CA VAL A 56 7.10 11.25 -6.13
C VAL A 56 5.60 11.50 -6.36
N TYR A 57 4.76 11.39 -5.32
CA TYR A 57 3.32 11.57 -5.45
C TYR A 57 2.97 13.02 -5.75
N GLY A 58 2.46 13.28 -6.98
CA GLY A 58 2.24 14.63 -7.46
C GLY A 58 3.52 15.49 -7.51
N HIS A 59 4.70 14.84 -7.62
CA HIS A 59 6.01 15.51 -7.59
C HIS A 59 6.27 16.34 -6.31
N GLY A 60 5.83 15.83 -5.16
CA GLY A 60 5.95 16.45 -3.87
C GLY A 60 4.67 17.07 -3.33
N ASP A 61 3.67 17.33 -4.18
CA ASP A 61 2.41 17.97 -3.79
C ASP A 61 1.68 17.17 -2.69
N SER A 62 1.80 15.83 -2.70
CA SER A 62 1.21 14.97 -1.67
C SER A 62 1.82 15.20 -0.30
N GLU A 63 3.15 15.37 -0.22
CA GLU A 63 3.82 15.65 1.05
C GLU A 63 3.46 17.04 1.59
N GLU A 64 3.43 18.07 0.73
CA GLU A 64 3.01 19.41 1.13
C GLU A 64 1.56 19.43 1.64
N LEU A 65 0.68 18.68 0.99
CA LEU A 65 -0.72 18.56 1.38
C LEU A 65 -0.86 17.85 2.73
N VAL A 66 -0.15 16.74 2.92
CA VAL A 66 -0.18 15.96 4.17
C VAL A 66 0.37 16.80 5.32
N GLY A 67 1.51 17.49 5.12
CA GLY A 67 2.08 18.37 6.12
C GLY A 67 1.13 19.48 6.56
N GLU A 68 0.49 20.17 5.59
CA GLU A 68 -0.50 21.21 5.86
C GLU A 68 -1.73 20.64 6.62
N ALA A 69 -2.26 19.51 6.17
CA ALA A 69 -3.47 18.92 6.75
C ALA A 69 -3.29 18.42 8.18
N LEU A 70 -2.09 17.91 8.52
CA LEU A 70 -1.77 17.33 9.83
C LEU A 70 -1.06 18.28 10.79
N SER A 71 -0.83 19.53 10.40
CA SER A 71 -0.04 20.50 11.18
C SER A 71 -0.54 20.72 12.62
N GLU A 72 -1.86 20.65 12.85
CA GLU A 72 -2.44 20.86 14.18
C GLU A 72 -2.42 19.59 15.07
N VAL A 73 -2.20 18.40 14.46
CA VAL A 73 -2.25 17.09 15.14
C VAL A 73 -0.95 16.29 14.96
N ARG A 74 0.14 16.93 14.59
CA ARG A 74 1.40 16.28 14.21
C ARG A 74 1.92 15.28 15.24
N ASP A 75 1.80 15.59 16.51
CA ASP A 75 2.27 14.74 17.62
C ASP A 75 1.33 13.56 17.93
N GLU A 76 0.18 13.49 17.26
CA GLU A 76 -0.86 12.47 17.49
C GLU A 76 -0.91 11.45 16.35
N VAL A 77 -0.10 11.63 15.29
CA VAL A 77 -0.14 10.83 14.07
C VAL A 77 1.23 10.31 13.67
N THR A 78 1.23 9.21 12.94
CA THR A 78 2.41 8.59 12.32
C THR A 78 2.40 8.91 10.83
N VAL A 79 3.46 9.54 10.33
CA VAL A 79 3.63 9.84 8.91
C VAL A 79 4.71 8.94 8.33
N SER A 80 4.39 8.28 7.22
CA SER A 80 5.36 7.60 6.39
C SER A 80 5.54 8.31 5.06
N THR A 81 6.80 8.41 4.60
CA THR A 81 7.11 8.85 3.24
C THR A 81 8.08 7.89 2.56
N LYS A 82 8.27 8.08 1.26
CA LYS A 82 9.07 7.18 0.43
C LYS A 82 10.02 7.98 -0.44
N VAL A 83 11.24 7.44 -0.62
CA VAL A 83 12.27 8.00 -1.50
C VAL A 83 12.86 6.89 -2.39
N GLY A 84 13.37 7.25 -3.57
CA GLY A 84 13.95 6.24 -4.47
C GLY A 84 13.91 6.63 -5.95
N TYR A 85 13.34 7.80 -6.27
CA TYR A 85 13.25 8.30 -7.64
C TYR A 85 13.90 9.68 -7.80
N ASP A 86 14.51 9.93 -8.97
CA ASP A 86 14.94 11.27 -9.38
C ASP A 86 13.88 11.92 -10.29
N PHE A 87 12.75 12.35 -9.70
CA PHE A 87 11.70 13.05 -10.43
C PHE A 87 11.99 14.54 -10.64
N TYR A 88 12.90 15.12 -9.89
CA TYR A 88 13.22 16.56 -9.96
C TYR A 88 13.76 17.01 -11.33
N ASN A 89 14.54 16.15 -11.97
CA ASN A 89 15.10 16.40 -13.29
C ASN A 89 14.29 15.73 -14.42
N ASN A 90 13.27 14.96 -14.08
CA ASN A 90 12.47 14.15 -14.99
C ASN A 90 10.99 14.33 -14.69
N PRO A 91 10.42 15.53 -14.88
CA PRO A 91 9.01 15.80 -14.60
C PRO A 91 8.14 15.10 -15.65
N GLN A 92 7.90 13.82 -15.49
CA GLN A 92 6.97 13.08 -16.33
C GLN A 92 5.55 13.25 -15.80
N ALA A 93 4.61 13.53 -16.70
CA ALA A 93 3.21 13.46 -16.40
C ALA A 93 2.68 12.04 -16.69
N GLY A 94 1.89 11.47 -15.77
CA GLY A 94 1.25 10.19 -15.95
C GLY A 94 2.07 8.98 -15.49
N HIS A 95 1.74 7.79 -16.00
CA HIS A 95 2.29 6.49 -15.59
C HIS A 95 3.67 6.15 -16.21
N GLY A 96 4.39 7.14 -16.73
CA GLY A 96 5.73 6.89 -17.27
C GLY A 96 6.72 6.46 -16.19
N GLU A 97 7.64 5.56 -16.51
CA GLU A 97 8.73 5.19 -15.61
C GLU A 97 9.58 6.42 -15.27
N LEU A 98 9.79 6.64 -13.99
CA LEU A 98 10.72 7.62 -13.47
C LEU A 98 12.06 6.94 -13.18
N PRO A 99 13.20 7.63 -13.44
CA PRO A 99 14.51 7.08 -13.12
C PRO A 99 14.61 6.78 -11.63
N LYS A 100 14.91 5.53 -11.30
CA LYS A 100 15.26 5.14 -9.94
C LYS A 100 16.61 5.74 -9.55
N LYS A 101 16.74 6.10 -8.30
CA LYS A 101 17.99 6.62 -7.74
C LYS A 101 18.07 6.27 -6.26
N VAL A 102 18.73 5.14 -6.01
CA VAL A 102 18.91 4.58 -4.68
C VAL A 102 20.41 4.60 -4.38
N THR A 103 20.95 5.81 -4.09
CA THR A 103 22.32 6.00 -3.61
C THR A 103 22.33 6.73 -2.28
N PRO A 104 23.35 6.52 -1.41
CA PRO A 104 23.44 7.18 -0.12
C PRO A 104 23.20 8.69 -0.18
N GLU A 105 23.92 9.41 -1.03
CA GLU A 105 23.83 10.85 -1.15
C GLU A 105 22.44 11.31 -1.63
N TRP A 106 21.79 10.49 -2.48
CA TRP A 106 20.46 10.82 -2.95
C TRP A 106 19.41 10.61 -1.87
N ILE A 107 19.51 9.52 -1.11
CA ILE A 107 18.58 9.23 -0.01
C ILE A 107 18.59 10.37 0.99
N HIS A 108 19.76 10.82 1.49
CA HIS A 108 19.85 11.97 2.36
C HIS A 108 19.23 13.24 1.73
N THR A 109 19.57 13.52 0.47
CA THR A 109 19.00 14.68 -0.25
C THR A 109 17.49 14.61 -0.39
N ALA A 110 16.96 13.44 -0.71
CA ALA A 110 15.52 13.23 -0.90
C ALA A 110 14.77 13.37 0.43
N VAL A 111 15.30 12.78 1.51
CA VAL A 111 14.73 12.90 2.87
C VAL A 111 14.70 14.35 3.33
N ASP A 112 15.79 15.10 3.20
CA ASP A 112 15.81 16.52 3.58
C ASP A 112 14.72 17.31 2.83
N ARG A 113 14.53 17.04 1.53
CA ARG A 113 13.48 17.68 0.73
C ARG A 113 12.08 17.22 1.11
N SER A 114 11.90 15.95 1.50
CA SER A 114 10.63 15.45 2.00
C SER A 114 10.23 16.11 3.31
N LEU A 115 11.18 16.25 4.24
CA LEU A 115 10.97 16.94 5.51
C LEU A 115 10.62 18.43 5.29
N ASP A 116 11.32 19.11 4.36
CA ASP A 116 11.01 20.49 3.98
C ASP A 116 9.56 20.62 3.44
N ARG A 117 9.08 19.68 2.58
CA ARG A 117 7.72 19.72 2.03
C ARG A 117 6.65 19.39 3.05
N LEU A 118 6.93 18.43 3.91
CA LEU A 118 6.05 18.05 5.03
C LEU A 118 5.98 19.13 6.13
N ASP A 119 6.93 20.09 6.14
CA ASP A 119 7.14 21.06 7.23
C ASP A 119 7.31 20.34 8.59
N MET A 120 8.17 19.30 8.59
CA MET A 120 8.44 18.42 9.73
C MET A 120 9.93 18.26 9.95
N ASP A 121 10.36 18.18 11.22
CA ASP A 121 11.76 17.90 11.57
C ASP A 121 12.13 16.42 11.40
N ARG A 122 11.12 15.52 11.46
CA ARG A 122 11.26 14.07 11.30
C ARG A 122 9.97 13.42 10.78
N VAL A 123 10.10 12.24 10.21
CA VAL A 123 8.99 11.32 9.94
C VAL A 123 9.19 10.02 10.71
N GLU A 124 8.10 9.39 11.11
CA GLU A 124 8.17 8.12 11.84
C GLU A 124 8.65 6.98 10.95
N VAL A 125 8.25 6.95 9.68
CA VAL A 125 8.62 5.85 8.77
C VAL A 125 9.16 6.40 7.45
N LEU A 126 10.35 5.97 7.08
CA LEU A 126 10.91 6.18 5.75
C LEU A 126 10.94 4.85 4.98
N MET A 127 10.41 4.81 3.78
CA MET A 127 10.50 3.61 2.93
C MET A 127 11.32 3.83 1.67
N LEU A 128 12.08 2.81 1.26
CA LEU A 128 12.64 2.75 -0.09
C LEU A 128 11.50 2.49 -1.08
N HIS A 129 11.40 3.31 -2.12
CA HIS A 129 10.29 3.28 -3.08
C HIS A 129 10.62 2.43 -4.29
N ASN A 130 10.09 1.22 -4.36
CA ASN A 130 10.29 0.26 -5.46
C ASN A 130 11.77 -0.03 -5.78
N ALA A 131 12.65 0.04 -4.78
CA ALA A 131 14.05 -0.35 -4.97
C ALA A 131 14.15 -1.85 -5.28
N ASN A 132 15.10 -2.25 -6.12
CA ASN A 132 15.40 -3.66 -6.32
C ASN A 132 16.50 -4.11 -5.34
N VAL A 133 16.58 -5.40 -5.08
CA VAL A 133 17.55 -5.97 -4.13
C VAL A 133 19.01 -5.60 -4.44
N ASP A 134 19.37 -5.51 -5.72
CA ASP A 134 20.71 -5.15 -6.17
C ASP A 134 21.02 -3.65 -6.05
N GLU A 135 20.00 -2.80 -5.85
CA GLU A 135 20.16 -1.37 -5.57
C GLU A 135 20.38 -1.10 -4.08
N VAL A 136 19.93 -2.00 -3.19
CA VAL A 136 20.06 -1.87 -1.73
C VAL A 136 21.40 -2.45 -1.27
N THR A 137 22.44 -1.69 -1.51
CA THR A 137 23.84 -2.06 -1.14
C THR A 137 24.08 -1.82 0.34
N PRO A 138 25.20 -2.37 0.92
CA PRO A 138 25.59 -2.06 2.29
C PRO A 138 25.73 -0.56 2.58
N ASP A 139 26.22 0.22 1.61
CA ASP A 139 26.34 1.69 1.76
C ASP A 139 24.97 2.37 1.83
N VAL A 140 23.95 1.82 1.15
CA VAL A 140 22.56 2.29 1.25
C VAL A 140 21.97 1.96 2.62
N LEU A 141 22.23 0.76 3.16
CA LEU A 141 21.79 0.39 4.50
C LEU A 141 22.44 1.30 5.56
N GLU A 142 23.74 1.58 5.43
CA GLU A 142 24.45 2.52 6.31
C GLU A 142 23.82 3.93 6.27
N ALA A 143 23.49 4.44 5.07
CA ALA A 143 22.82 5.74 4.94
C ALA A 143 21.42 5.79 5.60
N LEU A 144 20.68 4.70 5.58
CA LEU A 144 19.39 4.60 6.28
C LEU A 144 19.59 4.62 7.81
N ASP A 145 20.60 3.91 8.32
CA ASP A 145 20.96 3.94 9.73
C ASP A 145 21.45 5.33 10.18
N GLU A 146 22.25 6.03 9.33
CA GLU A 146 22.66 7.41 9.59
C GLU A 146 21.45 8.36 9.77
N LEU A 147 20.40 8.20 8.95
CA LEU A 147 19.18 9.00 9.08
C LEU A 147 18.43 8.74 10.40
N ARG A 148 18.47 7.50 10.91
CA ARG A 148 17.95 7.17 12.25
C ARG A 148 18.81 7.84 13.33
N GLU A 149 20.15 7.74 13.24
CA GLU A 149 21.07 8.36 14.21
C GLU A 149 20.94 9.89 14.23
N GLU A 150 20.65 10.51 13.08
CA GLU A 150 20.36 11.95 12.95
C GLU A 150 18.98 12.32 13.53
N GLY A 151 18.13 11.35 13.83
CA GLY A 151 16.77 11.56 14.34
C GLY A 151 15.80 12.12 13.30
N LYS A 152 16.08 11.94 12.02
CA LYS A 152 15.20 12.32 10.91
C LYS A 152 14.14 11.30 10.61
N VAL A 153 14.40 10.03 10.93
CA VAL A 153 13.47 8.89 10.77
C VAL A 153 13.56 8.01 12.00
N ASP A 154 12.43 7.39 12.38
CA ASP A 154 12.38 6.49 13.53
C ASP A 154 12.41 5.01 13.08
N ALA A 155 11.73 4.68 11.98
CA ALA A 155 11.66 3.34 11.40
C ALA A 155 11.96 3.35 9.90
N ILE A 156 12.49 2.23 9.39
CA ILE A 156 12.86 2.05 7.99
C ILE A 156 12.02 0.95 7.36
N GLY A 157 11.49 1.24 6.18
CA GLY A 157 10.69 0.31 5.42
C GLY A 157 11.13 0.15 3.98
N TRP A 158 10.52 -0.82 3.33
CA TRP A 158 10.66 -1.05 1.90
C TRP A 158 9.29 -1.20 1.26
N ALA A 159 8.91 -0.22 0.44
CA ALA A 159 7.71 -0.28 -0.37
C ALA A 159 8.03 -0.97 -1.69
N LEU A 160 7.48 -2.16 -1.90
CA LEU A 160 7.68 -2.95 -3.11
C LEU A 160 6.92 -2.36 -4.30
N GLY A 161 7.20 -2.84 -5.50
CA GLY A 161 6.61 -2.36 -6.73
C GLY A 161 5.08 -2.53 -6.84
N PRO A 162 4.48 -1.99 -7.91
CA PRO A 162 3.01 -1.85 -8.01
C PRO A 162 2.27 -3.13 -8.36
N SER A 163 2.96 -4.26 -8.44
CA SER A 163 2.38 -5.53 -8.83
C SER A 163 2.73 -6.64 -7.86
N ILE A 164 2.22 -7.83 -8.09
CA ILE A 164 2.73 -9.03 -7.44
C ILE A 164 4.11 -9.39 -8.05
N GLY A 165 4.84 -10.26 -7.43
CA GLY A 165 6.26 -10.45 -7.71
C GLY A 165 7.07 -9.77 -6.63
N TRP A 166 8.23 -9.28 -6.92
CA TRP A 166 9.11 -8.62 -5.96
C TRP A 166 9.47 -9.52 -4.76
N LEU A 167 9.47 -10.86 -4.95
CA LEU A 167 9.69 -11.80 -3.86
C LEU A 167 11.10 -11.67 -3.30
N ALA A 168 12.12 -11.62 -4.19
CA ALA A 168 13.50 -11.46 -3.76
C ALA A 168 13.74 -10.14 -3.00
N ASP A 169 13.07 -9.07 -3.41
CA ASP A 169 13.19 -7.75 -2.78
C ASP A 169 12.52 -7.74 -1.40
N GLY A 170 11.34 -8.36 -1.28
CA GLY A 170 10.66 -8.51 0.01
C GLY A 170 11.38 -9.45 0.97
N ASP A 171 11.90 -10.57 0.48
CA ASP A 171 12.72 -11.48 1.30
C ASP A 171 14.00 -10.79 1.78
N ALA A 172 14.61 -9.93 0.94
CA ALA A 172 15.74 -9.12 1.33
C ALA A 172 15.37 -8.08 2.39
N ALA A 173 14.17 -7.47 2.31
CA ALA A 173 13.70 -6.55 3.34
C ALA A 173 13.58 -7.25 4.70
N VAL A 174 12.96 -8.43 4.76
CA VAL A 174 12.84 -9.23 5.99
C VAL A 174 14.23 -9.65 6.50
N THR A 175 15.10 -10.14 5.62
CA THR A 175 16.45 -10.61 5.98
C THR A 175 17.37 -9.49 6.48
N ASN A 176 17.19 -8.26 5.99
CA ASN A 176 17.93 -7.09 6.43
C ASN A 176 17.20 -6.30 7.54
N GLU A 177 16.23 -6.93 8.20
CA GLU A 177 15.57 -6.42 9.41
C GLU A 177 14.91 -5.02 9.19
N PHE A 178 14.31 -4.80 8.01
CA PHE A 178 13.47 -3.62 7.82
C PHE A 178 12.25 -3.69 8.73
N ASP A 179 11.90 -2.60 9.41
CA ASP A 179 10.75 -2.55 10.32
C ASP A 179 9.42 -2.72 9.57
N VAL A 180 9.35 -2.21 8.32
CA VAL A 180 8.12 -2.17 7.53
C VAL A 180 8.35 -2.70 6.12
N LEU A 181 7.49 -3.63 5.69
CA LEU A 181 7.37 -4.10 4.31
C LEU A 181 6.01 -3.69 3.75
N GLN A 182 5.98 -2.79 2.77
CA GLN A 182 4.72 -2.42 2.11
C GLN A 182 4.56 -3.18 0.80
N THR A 183 3.46 -3.92 0.65
CA THR A 183 3.20 -4.77 -0.52
C THR A 183 1.74 -4.77 -0.95
N VAL A 184 1.49 -5.15 -2.21
CA VAL A 184 0.14 -5.49 -2.68
C VAL A 184 -0.29 -6.79 -1.99
N PHE A 185 -1.41 -6.74 -1.28
CA PHE A 185 -1.98 -7.91 -0.62
C PHE A 185 -3.50 -7.75 -0.52
N ASN A 186 -4.26 -8.68 -1.05
CA ASN A 186 -5.71 -8.70 -0.98
C ASN A 186 -6.26 -10.08 -1.33
N LEU A 187 -7.59 -10.26 -1.24
CA LEU A 187 -8.27 -11.53 -1.47
C LEU A 187 -8.00 -12.18 -2.83
N PHE A 188 -7.67 -11.39 -3.85
CA PHE A 188 -7.39 -11.88 -5.21
C PHE A 188 -5.89 -11.95 -5.54
N GLU A 189 -5.08 -11.19 -4.84
CA GLU A 189 -3.64 -11.08 -5.04
C GLU A 189 -2.95 -11.49 -3.73
N GLN A 190 -3.05 -12.77 -3.38
CA GLN A 190 -2.57 -13.28 -2.09
C GLN A 190 -1.08 -13.64 -2.11
N THR A 191 -0.56 -14.07 -3.26
CA THR A 191 0.77 -14.69 -3.35
C THR A 191 1.90 -13.88 -2.72
N PRO A 192 2.13 -12.58 -3.04
CA PRO A 192 3.27 -11.91 -2.43
C PRO A 192 3.10 -11.73 -0.92
N GLY A 193 1.93 -11.26 -0.49
CA GLY A 193 1.68 -11.01 0.92
C GLY A 193 1.75 -12.28 1.77
N GLN A 194 1.12 -13.38 1.32
CA GLN A 194 1.18 -14.66 2.04
C GLN A 194 2.61 -15.20 2.11
N HIS A 195 3.40 -15.10 1.02
CA HIS A 195 4.80 -15.49 1.04
C HIS A 195 5.58 -14.71 2.12
N PHE A 196 5.37 -13.39 2.23
CA PHE A 196 6.07 -12.58 3.23
C PHE A 196 5.60 -12.86 4.65
N VAL A 197 4.31 -13.12 4.86
CA VAL A 197 3.79 -13.61 6.14
C VAL A 197 4.53 -14.90 6.57
N ASP A 198 4.65 -15.85 5.66
CA ASP A 198 5.34 -17.11 5.91
C ASP A 198 6.85 -16.89 6.15
N THR A 199 7.51 -16.03 5.37
CA THR A 199 8.93 -15.68 5.52
C THR A 199 9.21 -15.01 6.89
N ILE A 200 8.37 -14.06 7.31
CA ILE A 200 8.49 -13.39 8.60
C ILE A 200 8.38 -14.40 9.74
N ARG A 201 7.39 -15.29 9.69
CA ARG A 201 7.21 -16.37 10.69
C ARG A 201 8.36 -17.34 10.72
N GLU A 202 8.83 -17.78 9.56
CA GLU A 202 9.94 -18.76 9.45
C GLU A 202 11.26 -18.20 9.97
N GLN A 203 11.49 -16.90 9.80
CA GLN A 203 12.70 -16.21 10.26
C GLN A 203 12.57 -15.67 11.69
N ASP A 204 11.39 -15.73 12.31
CA ASP A 204 11.09 -15.08 13.60
C ASP A 204 11.47 -13.59 13.56
N ALA A 205 11.13 -12.93 12.44
CA ALA A 205 11.48 -11.55 12.17
C ALA A 205 10.43 -10.58 12.71
N ASP A 206 10.88 -9.39 13.11
CA ASP A 206 10.01 -8.36 13.67
C ASP A 206 9.41 -7.41 12.59
N THR A 207 9.59 -7.70 11.29
CA THR A 207 9.08 -6.89 10.18
C THR A 207 7.56 -6.90 10.15
N SER A 208 6.92 -5.73 10.13
CA SER A 208 5.47 -5.60 9.92
C SER A 208 5.12 -5.36 8.46
N ILE A 209 3.99 -5.93 8.01
CA ILE A 209 3.44 -5.69 6.69
C ILE A 209 2.45 -4.50 6.74
N VAL A 210 2.62 -3.54 5.83
CA VAL A 210 1.60 -2.57 5.46
C VAL A 210 0.98 -3.01 4.13
N ALA A 211 -0.26 -3.51 4.18
CA ALA A 211 -0.94 -4.01 3.00
C ALA A 211 -1.59 -2.87 2.21
N ARG A 212 -1.30 -2.81 0.91
CA ARG A 212 -1.93 -1.86 -0.01
C ARG A 212 -2.81 -2.55 -1.06
N VAL A 213 -3.66 -1.77 -1.71
CA VAL A 213 -4.64 -2.25 -2.70
C VAL A 213 -5.61 -3.31 -2.13
N PRO A 214 -6.12 -3.14 -0.89
CA PRO A 214 -6.95 -4.15 -0.24
C PRO A 214 -8.23 -4.49 -1.01
N HIS A 215 -8.74 -3.56 -1.81
CA HIS A 215 -9.98 -3.70 -2.58
C HIS A 215 -9.78 -4.12 -4.04
N SER A 216 -8.57 -4.60 -4.41
CA SER A 216 -8.27 -5.10 -5.76
C SER A 216 -8.78 -4.17 -6.86
N SER A 217 -8.26 -2.94 -6.90
CA SER A 217 -8.62 -1.90 -7.89
C SER A 217 -10.11 -1.55 -7.95
N GLY A 218 -10.82 -1.71 -6.85
CA GLY A 218 -12.22 -1.30 -6.73
C GLY A 218 -13.26 -2.43 -6.95
N LEU A 219 -12.81 -3.67 -7.12
CA LEU A 219 -13.70 -4.83 -7.22
C LEU A 219 -14.33 -5.20 -5.87
N LEU A 220 -13.51 -5.36 -4.84
CA LEU A 220 -13.94 -5.82 -3.52
C LEU A 220 -14.71 -4.77 -2.69
N ASN A 221 -14.74 -3.52 -3.14
CA ASN A 221 -15.58 -2.46 -2.55
C ASN A 221 -16.68 -2.01 -3.51
N GLU A 222 -16.89 -2.74 -4.59
CA GLU A 222 -17.95 -2.53 -5.58
C GLU A 222 -17.94 -1.16 -6.28
N GLN A 223 -16.83 -0.41 -6.19
CA GLN A 223 -16.66 0.82 -6.95
C GLN A 223 -16.46 0.56 -8.45
N VAL A 224 -16.10 -0.67 -8.81
CA VAL A 224 -16.04 -1.15 -10.18
C VAL A 224 -16.93 -2.38 -10.29
N THR A 225 -17.90 -2.31 -11.19
CA THR A 225 -18.85 -3.35 -11.51
C THR A 225 -18.78 -3.66 -13.01
N PRO A 226 -19.41 -4.73 -13.52
CA PRO A 226 -19.44 -5.01 -14.96
C PRO A 226 -19.98 -3.87 -15.82
N ASP A 227 -20.80 -2.99 -15.24
CA ASP A 227 -21.40 -1.85 -15.96
C ASP A 227 -20.57 -0.55 -15.82
N THR A 228 -19.43 -0.60 -15.13
CA THR A 228 -18.60 0.59 -14.90
C THR A 228 -17.74 0.91 -16.12
N GLU A 229 -17.89 2.10 -16.66
CA GLU A 229 -17.01 2.64 -17.70
C GLU A 229 -15.90 3.49 -17.04
N LEU A 230 -14.65 3.01 -17.08
CA LEU A 230 -13.51 3.76 -16.59
C LEU A 230 -13.04 4.78 -17.61
N GLY A 231 -12.92 6.05 -17.19
CA GLY A 231 -12.37 7.12 -18.02
C GLY A 231 -10.87 6.93 -18.28
N LYS A 232 -10.35 7.50 -19.39
CA LYS A 232 -8.92 7.40 -19.76
C LYS A 232 -7.94 7.99 -18.71
N GLY A 233 -8.43 8.86 -17.83
CA GLY A 233 -7.66 9.46 -16.75
C GLY A 233 -7.79 8.70 -15.44
N ASP A 234 -8.62 7.67 -15.35
CA ASP A 234 -8.75 6.85 -14.15
C ASP A 234 -7.57 5.87 -14.09
N HIS A 235 -6.85 5.87 -12.98
CA HIS A 235 -5.71 4.98 -12.78
C HIS A 235 -6.07 3.51 -13.04
N ARG A 236 -7.27 3.09 -12.69
CA ARG A 236 -7.74 1.71 -12.87
C ARG A 236 -7.91 1.30 -14.33
N ALA A 237 -8.01 2.26 -15.26
CA ALA A 237 -8.14 1.98 -16.68
C ALA A 237 -6.92 1.30 -17.34
N HIS A 238 -5.80 1.16 -16.59
CA HIS A 238 -4.65 0.36 -17.04
C HIS A 238 -4.89 -1.15 -16.96
N ARG A 239 -5.83 -1.60 -16.13
CA ARG A 239 -6.18 -3.02 -16.02
C ARG A 239 -6.95 -3.46 -17.28
N PRO A 240 -6.68 -4.68 -17.81
CA PRO A 240 -7.45 -5.20 -18.95
C PRO A 240 -8.91 -5.46 -18.58
N THR A 241 -9.78 -5.48 -19.61
CA THR A 241 -11.22 -5.71 -19.42
C THR A 241 -11.49 -7.05 -18.72
N GLU A 242 -10.75 -8.08 -19.10
CA GLU A 242 -10.83 -9.43 -18.52
C GLU A 242 -10.60 -9.44 -17.01
N TRP A 243 -9.77 -8.53 -16.50
CA TRP A 243 -9.57 -8.35 -15.05
C TRP A 243 -10.89 -8.06 -14.33
N TYR A 244 -11.67 -7.14 -14.88
CA TYR A 244 -12.92 -6.71 -14.25
C TYR A 244 -14.03 -7.73 -14.43
N GLU A 245 -14.18 -8.33 -15.62
CA GLU A 245 -15.19 -9.34 -15.91
C GLU A 245 -14.99 -10.57 -15.01
N THR A 246 -13.79 -11.11 -14.99
CA THR A 246 -13.46 -12.28 -14.19
C THR A 246 -13.38 -11.96 -12.70
N GLY A 247 -12.85 -10.76 -12.35
CA GLY A 247 -12.80 -10.29 -10.97
C GLY A 247 -14.19 -10.19 -10.35
N TRP A 248 -15.18 -9.74 -11.12
CA TRP A 248 -16.57 -9.71 -10.64
C TRP A 248 -17.15 -11.11 -10.41
N GLU A 249 -16.87 -12.06 -11.28
CA GLU A 249 -17.25 -13.47 -11.04
C GLU A 249 -16.66 -14.00 -9.71
N LYS A 250 -15.40 -13.61 -9.40
CA LYS A 250 -14.75 -13.95 -8.12
C LYS A 250 -15.42 -13.26 -6.93
N VAL A 251 -15.80 -11.97 -7.04
CA VAL A 251 -16.54 -11.26 -5.99
C VAL A 251 -17.82 -12.02 -5.61
N GLU A 252 -18.57 -12.51 -6.59
CA GLU A 252 -19.83 -13.25 -6.34
C GLU A 252 -19.60 -14.52 -5.51
N THR A 253 -18.45 -15.18 -5.63
CA THR A 253 -18.13 -16.37 -4.82
C THR A 253 -17.79 -16.02 -3.37
N LEU A 254 -17.47 -14.76 -3.09
CA LEU A 254 -17.09 -14.24 -1.77
C LEU A 254 -18.26 -13.62 -0.98
N ARG A 255 -19.49 -13.57 -1.53
CA ARG A 255 -20.67 -12.96 -0.87
C ARG A 255 -20.94 -13.48 0.54
N PHE A 256 -20.49 -14.69 0.86
CA PHE A 256 -20.62 -15.25 2.21
C PHE A 256 -19.81 -14.48 3.27
N LEU A 257 -18.88 -13.61 2.86
CA LEU A 257 -18.13 -12.74 3.76
C LEU A 257 -18.94 -11.52 4.22
N GLU A 258 -20.00 -11.16 3.51
CA GLU A 258 -20.88 -10.07 3.89
C GLU A 258 -21.83 -10.50 5.01
N ARG A 259 -22.13 -9.55 5.89
CA ARG A 259 -23.11 -9.73 6.96
C ARG A 259 -24.04 -8.54 6.97
N ASP A 260 -25.31 -8.77 6.72
CA ASP A 260 -26.33 -7.72 6.62
C ASP A 260 -26.26 -6.73 7.80
N GLY A 261 -25.92 -5.47 7.51
CA GLY A 261 -25.86 -4.39 8.48
C GLY A 261 -24.69 -4.44 9.47
N GLU A 262 -23.81 -5.46 9.37
CA GLU A 262 -22.68 -5.63 10.29
C GLU A 262 -21.32 -5.55 9.59
N ARG A 263 -21.19 -6.04 8.35
CA ARG A 263 -19.93 -6.07 7.62
C ARG A 263 -20.17 -6.07 6.10
N THR A 264 -19.68 -5.05 5.40
CA THR A 264 -19.68 -4.98 3.94
C THR A 264 -18.57 -5.84 3.33
N MET A 265 -18.58 -6.02 1.99
CA MET A 265 -17.49 -6.69 1.28
C MET A 265 -16.17 -5.93 1.44
N GLY A 266 -16.20 -4.58 1.34
CA GLY A 266 -15.01 -3.74 1.56
C GLY A 266 -14.41 -3.92 2.95
N GLN A 267 -15.25 -3.95 3.98
CA GLN A 267 -14.83 -4.22 5.35
C GLN A 267 -14.33 -5.67 5.53
N ALA A 268 -14.96 -6.64 4.88
CA ALA A 268 -14.52 -8.03 4.91
C ALA A 268 -13.13 -8.23 4.29
N ALA A 269 -12.84 -7.52 3.20
CA ALA A 269 -11.53 -7.55 2.55
C ALA A 269 -10.43 -7.00 3.49
N ILE A 270 -10.72 -5.94 4.24
CA ILE A 270 -9.81 -5.40 5.25
C ILE A 270 -9.66 -6.37 6.43
N GLN A 271 -10.77 -6.90 6.96
CA GLN A 271 -10.75 -7.87 8.06
C GLN A 271 -9.96 -9.15 7.71
N TRP A 272 -9.99 -9.58 6.45
CA TRP A 272 -9.20 -10.73 6.00
C TRP A 272 -7.70 -10.45 6.08
N LEU A 273 -7.26 -9.25 5.73
CA LEU A 273 -5.87 -8.82 5.87
C LEU A 273 -5.45 -8.74 7.33
N LEU A 274 -6.28 -8.13 8.17
CA LEU A 274 -6.06 -7.97 9.60
C LEU A 274 -6.17 -9.29 10.39
N ALA A 275 -6.54 -10.39 9.75
CA ALA A 275 -6.46 -11.74 10.34
C ALA A 275 -5.03 -12.31 10.35
N HIS A 276 -4.08 -11.64 9.70
CA HIS A 276 -2.66 -11.98 9.74
C HIS A 276 -1.96 -11.10 10.78
N ASP A 277 -1.38 -11.70 11.79
CA ASP A 277 -0.70 -10.98 12.90
C ASP A 277 0.47 -10.10 12.41
N GLU A 278 1.04 -10.40 11.24
CA GLU A 278 2.12 -9.65 10.61
C GLU A 278 1.65 -8.39 9.88
N VAL A 279 0.35 -8.24 9.65
CA VAL A 279 -0.23 -7.06 8.99
C VAL A 279 -0.61 -6.01 10.03
N ALA A 280 0.24 -5.02 10.24
CA ALA A 280 -0.01 -3.96 11.20
C ALA A 280 -1.00 -2.90 10.70
N SER A 281 -1.00 -2.61 9.39
CA SER A 281 -1.91 -1.63 8.81
C SER A 281 -2.28 -1.95 7.37
N VAL A 282 -3.44 -1.46 6.97
CA VAL A 282 -3.97 -1.57 5.61
C VAL A 282 -4.22 -0.16 5.08
N THR A 283 -3.71 0.16 3.88
CA THR A 283 -3.88 1.49 3.24
C THR A 283 -4.85 1.41 2.05
N PRO A 284 -6.16 1.56 2.28
CA PRO A 284 -7.14 1.60 1.21
C PRO A 284 -7.09 2.92 0.44
N THR A 285 -7.65 2.92 -0.76
CA THR A 285 -7.80 4.11 -1.59
C THR A 285 -9.10 4.82 -1.26
N PHE A 286 -9.10 5.74 -0.33
CA PHE A 286 -10.26 6.55 0.02
C PHE A 286 -10.54 7.59 -1.09
N ARG A 287 -11.73 7.54 -1.68
CA ARG A 287 -12.15 8.50 -2.72
C ARG A 287 -13.12 9.53 -2.19
N THR A 288 -13.81 9.22 -1.12
CA THR A 288 -14.83 10.07 -0.48
C THR A 288 -14.76 9.93 1.04
N ASN A 289 -15.36 10.88 1.76
CA ASN A 289 -15.51 10.77 3.22
C ASN A 289 -16.35 9.54 3.62
N ALA A 290 -17.31 9.13 2.79
CA ALA A 290 -18.09 7.91 3.05
C ALA A 290 -17.22 6.64 3.00
N ASP A 291 -16.20 6.59 2.12
CA ASP A 291 -15.23 5.49 2.10
C ASP A 291 -14.40 5.49 3.39
N ILE A 292 -14.03 6.68 3.90
CA ILE A 292 -13.31 6.82 5.16
C ILE A 292 -14.16 6.32 6.32
N ASP A 293 -15.42 6.79 6.43
CA ASP A 293 -16.36 6.38 7.47
C ASP A 293 -16.58 4.86 7.48
N GLU A 294 -16.71 4.24 6.30
CA GLU A 294 -16.94 2.81 6.18
C GLU A 294 -15.70 1.98 6.53
N TRP A 295 -14.54 2.33 5.95
CA TRP A 295 -13.37 1.44 6.04
C TRP A 295 -12.50 1.71 7.27
N ALA A 296 -12.45 2.93 7.78
CA ALA A 296 -11.85 3.19 9.09
C ALA A 296 -12.57 2.42 10.21
N GLY A 297 -13.87 2.18 10.04
CA GLY A 297 -14.65 1.33 10.94
C GLY A 297 -14.44 -0.17 10.78
N ALA A 298 -13.72 -0.64 9.73
CA ALA A 298 -13.56 -2.06 9.46
C ALA A 298 -13.00 -2.88 10.63
N PRO A 299 -11.98 -2.42 11.38
CA PRO A 299 -11.45 -3.17 12.53
C PRO A 299 -12.48 -3.45 13.63
N ASP A 300 -13.55 -2.66 13.73
CA ASP A 300 -14.61 -2.80 14.74
C ASP A 300 -15.77 -3.69 14.27
N THR A 301 -15.81 -4.07 12.99
CA THR A 301 -16.78 -5.03 12.47
C THR A 301 -16.46 -6.45 12.93
N PRO A 302 -17.42 -7.40 12.86
CA PRO A 302 -17.13 -8.78 13.21
C PRO A 302 -15.97 -9.34 12.40
N PRO A 303 -14.92 -9.91 13.04
CA PRO A 303 -13.80 -10.53 12.32
C PRO A 303 -14.27 -11.72 11.48
N LEU A 304 -13.46 -12.14 10.53
CA LEU A 304 -13.68 -13.41 9.83
C LEU A 304 -13.58 -14.55 10.84
N SER A 305 -14.51 -15.50 10.76
CA SER A 305 -14.37 -16.78 11.46
C SER A 305 -13.33 -17.65 10.74
N ASP A 306 -12.74 -18.61 11.49
CA ASP A 306 -11.83 -19.60 10.91
C ASP A 306 -12.42 -20.28 9.66
N ALA A 307 -13.71 -20.62 9.69
CA ALA A 307 -14.40 -21.24 8.56
C ALA A 307 -14.56 -20.32 7.34
N GLU A 308 -14.73 -18.98 7.54
CA GLU A 308 -14.75 -18.02 6.46
C GLU A 308 -13.34 -17.86 5.87
N TYR A 309 -12.32 -17.80 6.73
CA TYR A 309 -10.92 -17.71 6.31
C TYR A 309 -10.51 -18.96 5.50
N ASP A 310 -10.72 -20.15 6.02
CA ASP A 310 -10.39 -21.42 5.36
C ASP A 310 -11.08 -21.51 3.98
N ARG A 311 -12.34 -21.10 3.91
CA ARG A 311 -13.08 -21.09 2.64
C ARG A 311 -12.50 -20.12 1.62
N VAL A 312 -12.00 -18.98 2.05
CA VAL A 312 -11.28 -18.04 1.15
C VAL A 312 -10.03 -18.71 0.59
N GLN A 313 -9.26 -19.42 1.42
CA GLN A 313 -8.05 -20.13 0.98
C GLN A 313 -8.39 -21.25 -0.01
N GLU A 314 -9.45 -22.03 0.24
CA GLU A 314 -9.92 -23.06 -0.70
C GLU A 314 -10.33 -22.44 -2.05
N LEU A 315 -11.08 -21.32 -2.02
CA LEU A 315 -11.49 -20.62 -3.24
C LEU A 315 -10.30 -20.07 -4.01
N TYR A 316 -9.33 -19.48 -3.33
CA TYR A 316 -8.11 -18.97 -3.96
C TYR A 316 -7.31 -20.09 -4.62
N ALA A 317 -7.13 -21.23 -3.93
CA ALA A 317 -6.42 -22.39 -4.46
C ALA A 317 -7.08 -23.01 -5.72
N ASP A 318 -8.41 -22.91 -5.82
CA ASP A 318 -9.24 -23.40 -6.96
C ASP A 318 -9.59 -22.27 -7.96
N ASN A 319 -8.82 -21.19 -7.98
CA ASN A 319 -9.11 -20.01 -8.80
C ASN A 319 -10.57 -19.57 -8.74
N PHE A 320 -11.17 -19.59 -7.55
CA PHE A 320 -12.58 -19.23 -7.29
C PHE A 320 -13.60 -20.05 -8.10
N GLY A 321 -13.26 -21.28 -8.50
CA GLY A 321 -14.08 -22.14 -9.33
C GLY A 321 -14.15 -21.76 -10.81
N ILE A 322 -13.24 -20.89 -11.25
CA ILE A 322 -13.17 -20.43 -12.65
C ILE A 322 -12.24 -21.36 -13.42
N ASP A 323 -12.85 -22.24 -14.25
CA ASP A 323 -12.13 -23.23 -15.07
C ASP A 323 -11.63 -22.60 -16.38
N ARG A 324 -10.80 -21.58 -16.27
CA ARG A 324 -10.07 -20.96 -17.39
C ARG A 324 -8.84 -20.21 -16.88
N ASP A 325 -7.83 -20.11 -17.73
CA ASP A 325 -6.80 -19.09 -17.53
C ASP A 325 -7.45 -17.73 -17.79
N ASP A 326 -7.83 -17.06 -16.72
CA ASP A 326 -8.45 -15.75 -16.78
C ASP A 326 -7.41 -14.62 -16.87
N GLY A 327 -6.14 -15.01 -16.95
CA GLY A 327 -5.02 -14.07 -16.90
C GLY A 327 -4.89 -13.32 -15.58
N MET A 328 -5.72 -13.65 -14.57
CA MET A 328 -5.71 -12.93 -13.29
C MET A 328 -4.34 -13.07 -12.62
N ASP A 329 -3.72 -14.25 -12.71
CA ASP A 329 -2.35 -14.47 -12.24
C ASP A 329 -1.31 -13.72 -13.07
N ALA A 330 -1.46 -13.70 -14.39
CA ALA A 330 -0.59 -12.96 -15.29
C ALA A 330 -0.91 -11.45 -15.33
N LEU A 331 -2.15 -11.08 -14.99
CA LEU A 331 -2.67 -9.70 -15.01
C LEU A 331 -2.80 -9.09 -13.61
N ARG A 332 -2.35 -9.77 -12.57
CA ARG A 332 -2.31 -9.26 -11.19
C ARG A 332 -1.46 -8.01 -11.07
N SER A 333 -0.61 -7.80 -12.04
CA SER A 333 0.26 -6.65 -12.12
C SER A 333 -0.18 -5.72 -13.24
N SER A 334 0.01 -4.43 -13.05
CA SER A 334 -0.09 -3.45 -14.12
C SER A 334 1.02 -3.60 -15.16
N VAL A 335 1.99 -4.45 -14.89
CA VAL A 335 3.17 -4.71 -15.71
C VAL A 335 3.17 -6.19 -16.06
N GLY A 336 2.97 -6.54 -17.32
CA GLY A 336 2.99 -7.94 -17.76
C GLY A 336 4.36 -8.59 -17.57
N GLY A 337 4.38 -9.90 -17.41
CA GLY A 337 5.63 -10.67 -17.38
C GLY A 337 6.27 -10.78 -16.01
N GLU A 338 5.47 -10.97 -14.99
CA GLU A 338 5.93 -11.19 -13.62
C GLU A 338 6.78 -12.42 -13.48
N ASP A 339 7.83 -12.23 -12.73
CA ASP A 339 8.71 -13.29 -12.30
C ASP A 339 8.34 -13.70 -10.88
N LEU A 340 7.46 -14.68 -10.76
CA LEU A 340 6.99 -15.19 -9.48
C LEU A 340 7.98 -16.14 -8.81
N ASP A 341 9.14 -16.40 -9.43
CA ASP A 341 10.18 -17.29 -8.90
C ASP A 341 11.17 -16.59 -7.95
N GLY A 342 10.91 -15.35 -7.61
CA GLY A 342 11.70 -14.60 -6.63
C GLY A 342 12.79 -13.70 -7.22
N THR A 343 12.83 -13.52 -8.54
CA THR A 343 13.85 -12.65 -9.16
C THR A 343 13.42 -11.19 -9.32
N GLY A 344 12.25 -10.83 -8.76
CA GLY A 344 11.67 -9.49 -8.89
C GLY A 344 10.90 -9.33 -10.20
N MET A 345 10.37 -8.13 -10.42
CA MET A 345 9.64 -7.83 -11.65
C MET A 345 10.53 -7.30 -12.74
N LYS A 346 10.27 -7.74 -13.96
CA LYS A 346 10.79 -7.03 -15.14
C LYS A 346 9.92 -5.81 -15.42
N SER A 347 10.55 -4.67 -15.70
CA SER A 347 9.84 -3.47 -16.12
C SER A 347 9.13 -3.71 -17.45
N ALA A 348 7.96 -3.07 -17.63
CA ALA A 348 7.16 -3.14 -18.86
C ALA A 348 7.81 -2.36 -20.02
N GLY A 349 9.07 -2.52 -20.24
CA GLY A 349 9.83 -1.77 -21.26
C GLY A 349 10.82 -2.62 -22.05
N ASP A 350 10.88 -3.92 -21.81
CA ASP A 350 11.74 -4.84 -22.57
C ASP A 350 11.04 -5.53 -23.73
#